data_917e3aeb84a88d3a81e1e9e8e43a5655
#
_entry.id   917e3aeb84a88d3a81e1e9e8e43a5655
#
_cell.length_a   1.000
_cell.length_b   1.000
_cell.length_c   1.000
_cell.angle_alpha   90.00
_cell.angle_beta   90.00
_cell.angle_gamma   90.00
#
_symmetry.space_group_name_H-M   'P 1'
#
loop_
_entity.id
_entity.type
_entity.pdbx_description
1 polymer ?
#
loop_
_entity_poly.entity_id
_entity_poly.type
_entity_poly.pdbx_seq_one_letter_code
_entity_poly.pdbx_strand_id
1 'polypeptide(L)'
;MNDGEIAIDGSLGNTEPFDSKNERVLNPHAQRCLQQLLRVWLGFERDLSTVPLLRRIDLGTYTIDDHLCLLRNLRQQVIEGSRWITRTASSFDRNHAEIRSTIISHAVDEHRDYELLEKDYVASGGDLNDILGMERNVGSEALHGFLMHRSSRPNPVDLLGAM
;
A
#
# COMPACT_ATOMS: atom_id res chain seq x y z
N MET A 1 -31.09 38.21 16.01
CA MET A 1 -30.75 38.48 14.61
C MET A 1 -29.33 38.98 14.60
N ASN A 2 -28.42 38.12 14.26
CA ASN A 2 -27.03 38.49 13.99
C ASN A 2 -26.47 37.38 13.09
N ASP A 3 -26.49 37.68 11.79
CA ASP A 3 -25.98 36.80 10.74
C ASP A 3 -24.46 36.85 10.76
N GLY A 4 -23.83 35.81 11.25
CA GLY A 4 -22.39 35.63 11.22
C GLY A 4 -21.97 34.95 9.91
N GLU A 5 -21.58 35.78 8.96
CA GLU A 5 -21.00 35.36 7.68
C GLU A 5 -19.59 34.73 7.92
N ILE A 6 -19.44 33.44 7.68
CA ILE A 6 -18.14 32.76 7.75
C ILE A 6 -17.42 33.04 6.42
N ALA A 7 -16.45 33.92 6.44
CA ALA A 7 -15.55 34.15 5.33
C ALA A 7 -14.62 32.96 5.20
N ILE A 8 -14.76 32.19 4.11
CA ILE A 8 -13.82 31.15 3.72
C ILE A 8 -12.63 31.86 3.05
N ASP A 9 -11.51 31.93 3.77
CA ASP A 9 -10.22 32.38 3.23
C ASP A 9 -9.74 31.40 2.18
N GLY A 10 -9.91 31.76 0.91
CA GLY A 10 -9.46 31.01 -0.26
C GLY A 10 -8.00 31.26 -0.60
N SER A 11 -7.06 31.05 0.32
CA SER A 11 -5.64 31.02 -0.03
C SER A 11 -5.30 29.65 -0.66
N LEU A 12 -5.63 29.48 -1.94
CA LEU A 12 -4.99 28.48 -2.81
C LEU A 12 -3.50 28.79 -2.84
N GLY A 13 -2.72 27.95 -2.18
CA GLY A 13 -1.27 28.04 -2.18
C GLY A 13 -0.73 28.21 -3.59
N ASN A 14 0.06 29.25 -3.80
CA ASN A 14 0.84 29.46 -5.00
C ASN A 14 1.70 28.22 -5.26
N THR A 15 1.26 27.34 -6.17
CA THR A 15 2.16 26.38 -6.80
C THR A 15 3.09 27.17 -7.69
N GLU A 16 4.34 27.36 -7.23
CA GLU A 16 5.38 27.91 -8.08
C GLU A 16 5.43 27.13 -9.40
N PRO A 17 5.56 27.81 -10.55
CA PRO A 17 5.67 27.11 -11.81
C PRO A 17 6.89 26.21 -11.81
N PHE A 18 6.71 24.95 -12.20
CA PHE A 18 7.78 23.97 -12.35
C PHE A 18 8.90 24.56 -13.20
N ASP A 19 10.02 24.94 -12.53
CA ASP A 19 11.18 25.52 -13.22
C ASP A 19 11.90 24.44 -14.01
N SER A 20 11.62 24.39 -15.31
CA SER A 20 12.21 23.45 -16.28
C SER A 20 13.73 23.60 -16.45
N LYS A 21 14.36 24.58 -15.80
CA LYS A 21 15.81 24.84 -15.87
C LYS A 21 16.65 24.04 -14.88
N ASN A 22 16.03 23.26 -13.97
CA ASN A 22 16.74 22.42 -13.02
C ASN A 22 16.60 20.95 -13.41
N GLU A 23 16.93 20.58 -14.65
CA GLU A 23 17.17 19.17 -15.00
C GLU A 23 18.33 18.66 -14.15
N ARG A 24 18.02 18.06 -13.00
CA ARG A 24 18.98 17.31 -12.22
C ARG A 24 19.43 16.12 -13.06
N VAL A 25 20.56 16.27 -13.75
CA VAL A 25 21.18 15.15 -14.47
C VAL A 25 21.47 14.06 -13.44
N LEU A 26 20.68 13.00 -13.45
CA LEU A 26 20.88 11.85 -12.59
C LEU A 26 22.25 11.26 -12.91
N ASN A 27 23.01 10.89 -11.88
CA ASN A 27 24.25 10.17 -12.10
C ASN A 27 23.97 8.80 -12.78
N PRO A 28 24.96 8.19 -13.46
CA PRO A 28 24.74 6.96 -14.24
C PRO A 28 24.19 5.78 -13.43
N HIS A 29 24.46 5.73 -12.10
CA HIS A 29 23.91 4.69 -11.23
C HIS A 29 22.43 4.91 -10.96
N ALA A 30 22.01 6.16 -10.69
CA ALA A 30 20.61 6.53 -10.50
C ALA A 30 19.80 6.33 -11.79
N GLN A 31 20.37 6.65 -12.97
CA GLN A 31 19.74 6.38 -14.26
C GLN A 31 19.48 4.89 -14.49
N ARG A 32 20.46 4.04 -14.20
CA ARG A 32 20.29 2.57 -14.31
C ARG A 32 19.25 2.05 -13.33
N CYS A 33 19.24 2.53 -12.09
CA CYS A 33 18.23 2.17 -11.10
C CYS A 33 16.84 2.55 -11.58
N LEU A 34 16.64 3.77 -12.05
CA LEU A 34 15.37 4.24 -12.59
C LEU A 34 14.92 3.38 -13.78
N GLN A 35 15.81 3.06 -14.71
CA GLN A 35 15.49 2.20 -15.86
C GLN A 35 15.06 0.80 -15.43
N GLN A 36 15.68 0.24 -14.39
CA GLN A 36 15.28 -1.06 -13.85
C GLN A 36 13.89 -0.99 -13.19
N LEU A 37 13.64 0.04 -12.38
CA LEU A 37 12.33 0.28 -11.75
C LEU A 37 11.23 0.46 -12.81
N LEU A 38 11.46 1.23 -13.86
CA LEU A 38 10.52 1.40 -14.96
C LEU A 38 10.19 0.07 -15.67
N ARG A 39 11.19 -0.79 -15.88
CA ARG A 39 10.94 -2.13 -16.47
C ARG A 39 10.05 -2.98 -15.58
N VAL A 40 10.30 -2.97 -14.26
CA VAL A 40 9.49 -3.70 -13.28
C VAL A 40 8.07 -3.15 -13.28
N TRP A 41 7.93 -1.83 -13.26
CA TRP A 41 6.64 -1.14 -13.29
C TRP A 41 5.82 -1.51 -14.54
N LEU A 42 6.41 -1.38 -15.73
CA LEU A 42 5.73 -1.73 -17.00
C LEU A 42 5.36 -3.22 -17.07
N GLY A 43 6.21 -4.08 -16.51
CA GLY A 43 5.89 -5.51 -16.36
C GLY A 43 4.69 -5.74 -15.45
N PHE A 44 4.68 -5.07 -14.30
CA PHE A 44 3.59 -5.14 -13.33
C PHE A 44 2.27 -4.64 -13.93
N GLU A 45 2.25 -3.47 -14.58
CA GLU A 45 1.03 -2.93 -15.23
C GLU A 45 0.46 -3.89 -16.28
N ARG A 46 1.35 -4.46 -17.12
CA ARG A 46 0.93 -5.46 -18.10
C ARG A 46 0.29 -6.67 -17.44
N ASP A 47 0.90 -7.21 -16.37
CA ASP A 47 0.39 -8.39 -15.70
C ASP A 47 -0.90 -8.06 -14.92
N LEU A 48 -0.97 -6.87 -14.32
CA LEU A 48 -2.14 -6.36 -13.63
C LEU A 48 -3.36 -6.24 -14.56
N SER A 49 -3.15 -5.77 -15.80
CA SER A 49 -4.23 -5.67 -16.80
C SER A 49 -4.83 -7.02 -17.21
N THR A 50 -4.16 -8.12 -16.90
CA THR A 50 -4.67 -9.49 -17.15
C THR A 50 -5.56 -10.01 -16.01
N VAL A 51 -5.57 -9.35 -14.84
CA VAL A 51 -6.35 -9.77 -13.68
C VAL A 51 -7.84 -9.62 -13.98
N PRO A 52 -8.65 -10.70 -13.89
CA PRO A 52 -10.06 -10.67 -14.28
C PRO A 52 -10.88 -9.61 -13.56
N LEU A 53 -10.60 -9.37 -12.27
CA LEU A 53 -11.29 -8.37 -11.47
C LEU A 53 -11.07 -6.95 -12.01
N LEU A 54 -9.82 -6.59 -12.32
CA LEU A 54 -9.49 -5.28 -12.87
C LEU A 54 -10.09 -5.07 -14.26
N ARG A 55 -10.09 -6.11 -15.08
CA ARG A 55 -10.78 -6.06 -16.38
C ARG A 55 -12.28 -5.80 -16.24
N ARG A 56 -12.93 -6.33 -15.19
CA ARG A 56 -14.34 -6.02 -14.93
C ARG A 56 -14.55 -4.56 -14.53
N ILE A 57 -13.61 -3.99 -13.76
CA ILE A 57 -13.64 -2.56 -13.41
C ILE A 57 -13.52 -1.72 -14.68
N ASP A 58 -12.53 -2.00 -15.52
CA ASP A 58 -12.29 -1.26 -16.76
C ASP A 58 -13.47 -1.33 -17.74
N LEU A 59 -14.16 -2.47 -17.78
CA LEU A 59 -15.33 -2.70 -18.63
C LEU A 59 -16.65 -2.21 -18.01
N GLY A 60 -16.65 -1.70 -16.78
CA GLY A 60 -17.86 -1.30 -16.07
C GLY A 60 -18.80 -2.45 -15.72
N THR A 61 -18.28 -3.69 -15.67
CA THR A 61 -19.04 -4.91 -15.34
C THR A 61 -18.77 -5.42 -13.91
N TYR A 62 -18.11 -4.60 -13.10
CA TYR A 62 -17.84 -4.88 -11.69
C TYR A 62 -19.12 -4.91 -10.87
N THR A 63 -19.28 -5.95 -10.08
CA THR A 63 -20.48 -6.20 -9.28
C THR A 63 -20.21 -6.06 -7.78
N ILE A 64 -21.29 -6.01 -6.98
CA ILE A 64 -21.17 -6.04 -5.52
C ILE A 64 -20.50 -7.34 -5.02
N ASP A 65 -20.76 -8.46 -5.67
CA ASP A 65 -20.13 -9.74 -5.31
C ASP A 65 -18.63 -9.72 -5.58
N ASP A 66 -18.19 -9.08 -6.68
CA ASP A 66 -16.77 -8.85 -6.96
C ASP A 66 -16.13 -7.97 -5.88
N HIS A 67 -16.85 -6.95 -5.40
CA HIS A 67 -16.40 -6.05 -4.34
C HIS A 67 -16.23 -6.80 -3.02
N LEU A 68 -17.23 -7.55 -2.60
CA LEU A 68 -17.17 -8.37 -1.39
C LEU A 68 -16.04 -9.42 -1.48
N CYS A 69 -15.85 -10.03 -2.64
CA CYS A 69 -14.73 -10.95 -2.87
C CYS A 69 -13.37 -10.25 -2.74
N LEU A 70 -13.24 -9.04 -3.29
CA LEU A 70 -12.02 -8.23 -3.16
C LEU A 70 -11.71 -7.91 -1.70
N LEU A 71 -12.68 -7.38 -0.96
CA LEU A 71 -12.49 -6.97 0.45
C LEU A 71 -12.08 -8.15 1.33
N ARG A 72 -12.71 -9.33 1.16
CA ARG A 72 -12.34 -10.54 1.90
C ARG A 72 -10.90 -10.95 1.65
N ASN A 73 -10.46 -10.95 0.40
CA ASN A 73 -9.09 -11.34 0.04
C ASN A 73 -8.06 -10.29 0.46
N LEU A 74 -8.37 -9.00 0.32
CA LEU A 74 -7.49 -7.90 0.70
C LEU A 74 -7.26 -7.89 2.22
N ARG A 75 -8.30 -8.08 3.02
CA ARG A 75 -8.18 -8.16 4.48
C ARG A 75 -7.14 -9.19 4.93
N GLN A 76 -7.06 -10.33 4.25
CA GLN A 76 -6.10 -11.40 4.61
C GLN A 76 -4.63 -10.98 4.41
N GLN A 77 -4.38 -9.98 3.58
CA GLN A 77 -3.04 -9.37 3.45
C GLN A 77 -2.82 -8.30 4.51
N VAL A 78 -3.80 -7.40 4.68
CA VAL A 78 -3.68 -6.21 5.53
C VAL A 78 -3.58 -6.57 7.01
N ILE A 79 -4.31 -7.59 7.48
CA ILE A 79 -4.32 -8.00 8.91
C ILE A 79 -2.92 -8.38 9.44
N GLU A 80 -2.02 -8.78 8.58
CA GLU A 80 -0.65 -9.16 8.95
C GLU A 80 0.38 -8.05 8.63
N GLY A 81 -0.07 -6.92 8.08
CA GLY A 81 0.79 -5.83 7.65
C GLY A 81 1.73 -5.38 8.75
N SER A 82 1.20 -4.93 9.86
CA SER A 82 1.99 -4.43 10.99
C SER A 82 2.93 -5.48 11.60
N ARG A 83 2.64 -6.78 11.48
CA ARG A 83 3.49 -7.85 12.01
C ARG A 83 4.79 -7.99 11.24
N TRP A 84 4.73 -8.09 9.89
CA TRP A 84 5.96 -8.20 9.10
C TRP A 84 6.70 -6.85 9.02
N ILE A 85 6.01 -5.70 9.08
CA ILE A 85 6.62 -4.36 9.14
C ILE A 85 7.41 -4.19 10.45
N THR A 86 6.82 -4.50 11.60
CA THR A 86 7.54 -4.44 12.90
C THR A 86 8.69 -5.43 12.97
N ARG A 87 8.53 -6.62 12.37
CA ARG A 87 9.63 -7.59 12.25
C ARG A 87 10.77 -7.04 11.41
N THR A 88 10.45 -6.36 10.30
CA THR A 88 11.45 -5.66 9.48
C THR A 88 12.18 -4.61 10.30
N ALA A 89 11.46 -3.76 11.06
CA ALA A 89 12.07 -2.77 11.93
C ALA A 89 13.04 -3.40 12.94
N SER A 90 12.65 -4.51 13.58
CA SER A 90 13.48 -5.21 14.56
C SER A 90 14.74 -5.84 13.97
N SER A 91 14.77 -6.07 12.66
CA SER A 91 15.88 -6.69 11.94
C SER A 91 16.95 -5.70 11.47
N PHE A 92 16.68 -4.39 11.57
CA PHE A 92 17.68 -3.35 11.31
C PHE A 92 18.56 -3.11 12.53
N ASP A 93 19.87 -3.02 12.28
CA ASP A 93 20.88 -2.75 13.30
C ASP A 93 20.91 -1.27 13.71
N ARG A 94 21.85 -0.95 14.64
CA ARG A 94 22.05 0.40 15.17
C ARG A 94 22.39 1.43 14.08
N ASN A 95 23.09 1.04 13.03
CA ASN A 95 23.56 1.97 12.00
C ASN A 95 22.41 2.44 11.09
N HIS A 96 21.26 1.79 11.17
CA HIS A 96 20.04 2.09 10.40
C HIS A 96 18.91 2.63 11.30
N ALA A 97 19.27 3.34 12.38
CA ALA A 97 18.33 3.81 13.38
C ALA A 97 17.20 4.67 12.79
N GLU A 98 17.51 5.57 11.84
CA GLU A 98 16.52 6.43 11.18
C GLU A 98 15.53 5.63 10.34
N ILE A 99 16.04 4.68 9.54
CA ILE A 99 15.19 3.77 8.76
C ILE A 99 14.27 2.99 9.70
N ARG A 100 14.83 2.45 10.79
CA ARG A 100 14.05 1.71 11.78
C ARG A 100 12.94 2.56 12.41
N SER A 101 13.23 3.83 12.76
CA SER A 101 12.24 4.75 13.32
C SER A 101 11.09 5.01 12.33
N THR A 102 11.40 5.22 11.06
CA THR A 102 10.39 5.40 10.00
C THR A 102 9.51 4.16 9.85
N ILE A 103 10.10 2.95 9.87
CA ILE A 103 9.34 1.70 9.75
C ILE A 103 8.44 1.48 10.97
N ILE A 104 8.91 1.82 12.19
CA ILE A 104 8.08 1.72 13.40
C ILE A 104 6.87 2.65 13.30
N SER A 105 7.05 3.90 12.84
CA SER A 105 5.94 4.83 12.64
C SER A 105 4.94 4.27 11.63
N HIS A 106 5.42 3.79 10.49
CA HIS A 106 4.57 3.17 9.48
C HIS A 106 3.79 1.96 10.01
N ALA A 107 4.43 1.11 10.82
CA ALA A 107 3.76 -0.03 11.45
C ALA A 107 2.62 0.38 12.38
N VAL A 108 2.73 1.53 13.05
CA VAL A 108 1.66 2.10 13.90
C VAL A 108 0.49 2.56 13.04
N ASP A 109 0.77 3.22 11.91
CA ASP A 109 -0.26 3.69 10.99
C ASP A 109 -1.05 2.51 10.39
N GLU A 110 -0.36 1.45 9.97
CA GLU A 110 -0.94 0.25 9.34
C GLU A 110 -1.60 -0.74 10.33
N HIS A 111 -1.44 -0.51 11.63
CA HIS A 111 -1.76 -1.54 12.65
C HIS A 111 -3.22 -2.02 12.63
N ARG A 112 -4.16 -1.16 12.28
CA ARG A 112 -5.59 -1.45 12.34
C ARG A 112 -6.33 -1.22 11.01
N ASP A 113 -5.63 -1.09 9.91
CA ASP A 113 -6.23 -0.79 8.61
C ASP A 113 -7.20 -1.89 8.14
N TYR A 114 -7.01 -3.13 8.58
CA TYR A 114 -7.95 -4.22 8.31
C TYR A 114 -9.37 -3.93 8.83
N GLU A 115 -9.53 -3.10 9.88
CA GLU A 115 -10.85 -2.73 10.41
C GLU A 115 -11.66 -1.88 9.44
N LEU A 116 -11.00 -1.11 8.58
CA LEU A 116 -11.67 -0.36 7.51
C LEU A 116 -12.29 -1.33 6.52
N LEU A 117 -11.54 -2.37 6.13
CA LEU A 117 -12.03 -3.40 5.19
C LEU A 117 -13.20 -4.20 5.78
N GLU A 118 -13.18 -4.49 7.08
CA GLU A 118 -14.29 -5.14 7.78
C GLU A 118 -15.55 -4.27 7.77
N LYS A 119 -15.40 -2.97 8.05
CA LYS A 119 -16.50 -2.00 8.02
C LYS A 119 -17.08 -1.85 6.62
N ASP A 120 -16.22 -1.72 5.61
CA ASP A 120 -16.63 -1.60 4.20
C ASP A 120 -17.33 -2.86 3.72
N TYR A 121 -16.86 -4.05 4.15
CA TYR A 121 -17.49 -5.32 3.83
C TYR A 121 -18.93 -5.40 4.35
N VAL A 122 -19.12 -5.04 5.62
CA VAL A 122 -20.47 -5.03 6.23
C VAL A 122 -21.36 -3.94 5.60
N ALA A 123 -20.81 -2.75 5.34
CA ALA A 123 -21.54 -1.67 4.68
C ALA A 123 -21.97 -2.04 3.25
N SER A 124 -21.20 -2.92 2.59
CA SER A 124 -21.50 -3.45 1.27
C SER A 124 -22.48 -4.65 1.28
N GLY A 125 -22.99 -5.05 2.46
CA GLY A 125 -23.98 -6.12 2.62
C GLY A 125 -23.40 -7.49 2.94
N GLY A 126 -22.09 -7.58 3.24
CA GLY A 126 -21.46 -8.81 3.70
C GLY A 126 -21.70 -9.11 5.19
N ASP A 127 -21.59 -10.38 5.59
CA ASP A 127 -21.65 -10.79 6.99
C ASP A 127 -20.24 -10.70 7.62
N LEU A 128 -20.15 -10.06 8.79
CA LEU A 128 -18.87 -9.92 9.49
C LEU A 128 -18.21 -11.27 9.81
N ASN A 129 -18.98 -12.29 10.13
CA ASN A 129 -18.45 -13.62 10.44
C ASN A 129 -17.78 -14.27 9.22
N ASP A 130 -18.28 -14.01 8.02
CA ASP A 130 -17.69 -14.55 6.77
C ASP A 130 -16.30 -13.97 6.55
N ILE A 131 -16.12 -12.66 6.73
CA ILE A 131 -14.80 -12.03 6.51
C ILE A 131 -13.82 -12.38 7.63
N LEU A 132 -14.29 -12.53 8.89
CA LEU A 132 -13.45 -12.91 10.02
C LEU A 132 -12.99 -14.36 9.94
N GLY A 133 -13.85 -15.27 9.45
CA GLY A 133 -13.58 -16.69 9.33
C GLY A 133 -12.79 -17.10 8.08
N MET A 134 -12.52 -16.17 7.17
CA MET A 134 -11.86 -16.49 5.91
C MET A 134 -10.38 -16.80 6.07
N GLU A 135 -9.95 -17.91 5.49
CA GLU A 135 -8.52 -18.26 5.36
C GLU A 135 -7.88 -17.56 4.15
N ARG A 136 -6.55 -17.44 4.18
CA ARG A 136 -5.79 -16.92 3.03
C ARG A 136 -5.88 -17.87 1.85
N ASN A 137 -6.01 -17.32 0.67
CA ASN A 137 -5.79 -18.09 -0.55
C ASN A 137 -4.28 -18.39 -0.74
N VAL A 138 -3.96 -19.32 -1.65
CA VAL A 138 -2.57 -19.77 -1.88
C VAL A 138 -1.62 -18.64 -2.23
N GLY A 139 -2.06 -17.65 -3.04
CA GLY A 139 -1.25 -16.49 -3.41
C GLY A 139 -0.96 -15.59 -2.21
N SER A 140 -1.99 -15.34 -1.39
CA SER A 140 -1.87 -14.56 -0.15
C SER A 140 -0.95 -15.25 0.86
N GLU A 141 -1.04 -16.56 1.00
CA GLU A 141 -0.17 -17.32 1.90
C GLU A 141 1.29 -17.32 1.42
N ALA A 142 1.52 -17.46 0.12
CA ALA A 142 2.86 -17.39 -0.48
C ALA A 142 3.49 -16.00 -0.27
N LEU A 143 2.74 -14.92 -0.50
CA LEU A 143 3.21 -13.55 -0.25
C LEU A 143 3.52 -13.32 1.22
N HIS A 144 2.62 -13.75 2.12
CA HIS A 144 2.84 -13.64 3.57
C HIS A 144 4.11 -14.39 4.00
N GLY A 145 4.28 -15.62 3.57
CA GLY A 145 5.48 -16.41 3.85
C GLY A 145 6.77 -15.76 3.34
N PHE A 146 6.73 -15.20 2.12
CA PHE A 146 7.84 -14.41 1.56
C PHE A 146 8.18 -13.20 2.42
N LEU A 147 7.19 -12.36 2.77
CA LEU A 147 7.38 -11.16 3.57
C LEU A 147 7.93 -11.51 4.97
N MET A 148 7.36 -12.52 5.64
CA MET A 148 7.82 -12.98 6.96
C MET A 148 9.26 -13.53 6.92
N HIS A 149 9.62 -14.24 5.86
CA HIS A 149 10.99 -14.73 5.68
C HIS A 149 11.97 -13.57 5.44
N ARG A 150 11.63 -12.67 4.53
CA ARG A 150 12.50 -11.53 4.16
C ARG A 150 12.67 -10.55 5.32
N SER A 151 11.61 -10.25 6.07
CA SER A 151 11.63 -9.37 7.24
C SER A 151 12.54 -9.86 8.38
N SER A 152 12.86 -11.16 8.39
CA SER A 152 13.74 -11.75 9.41
C SER A 152 15.25 -11.72 9.04
N ARG A 153 15.60 -11.19 7.85
CA ARG A 153 17.00 -11.11 7.41
C ARG A 153 17.67 -9.87 8.02
N PRO A 154 18.98 -9.90 8.25
CA PRO A 154 19.71 -8.71 8.72
C PRO A 154 19.57 -7.55 7.72
N ASN A 155 19.18 -6.37 8.20
CA ASN A 155 19.04 -5.14 7.42
C ASN A 155 18.28 -5.32 6.09
N PRO A 156 16.99 -5.72 6.13
CA PRO A 156 16.23 -6.11 4.95
C PRO A 156 15.77 -4.89 4.12
N VAL A 157 16.72 -4.17 3.53
CA VAL A 157 16.48 -2.95 2.73
C VAL A 157 15.61 -3.19 1.50
N ASP A 158 15.56 -4.42 1.01
CA ASP A 158 14.75 -4.83 -0.12
C ASP A 158 13.23 -4.87 0.19
N LEU A 159 12.85 -4.83 1.46
CA LEU A 159 11.46 -4.72 1.88
C LEU A 159 10.95 -3.26 1.98
N LEU A 160 11.84 -2.27 1.92
CA LEU A 160 11.40 -0.86 1.99
C LEU A 160 10.45 -0.48 0.85
N GLY A 161 10.55 -1.16 -0.28
CA GLY A 161 9.63 -0.95 -1.41
C GLY A 161 8.31 -1.74 -1.33
N ALA A 162 8.13 -2.56 -0.28
CA ALA A 162 6.90 -3.32 -0.05
C ALA A 162 6.00 -2.69 1.03
N MET A 163 6.50 -1.63 1.67
CA MET A 163 5.82 -0.87 2.75
C MET A 163 5.01 0.32 2.25
#